data_c6518d7575a4ed681591f5bf2397c9dd
#
_entry.id   c6518d7575a4ed681591f5bf2397c9dd
#
_cell.length_a   1.000
_cell.length_b   1.000
_cell.length_c   1.000
_cell.angle_alpha   90.00
_cell.angle_beta   90.00
_cell.angle_gamma   90.00
#
_symmetry.space_group_name_H-M   'P 1'
#
loop_
_entity.id
_entity.type
_entity.pdbx_description
1 polymer ?
#
loop_
_entity_poly.entity_id
_entity_poly.type
_entity_poly.pdbx_seq_one_letter_code
_entity_poly.pdbx_strand_id
1 'polypeptide(L)'
;MWQTLSDMSDVIDSDGFRSNVGIVLMHREEVFLGRRTGGRGWQFPQGGVRAGEAPEQALYRELDEEIGLEEAHVELLGHTGDWLRYRLPSRYIRRNQHPVCIGQKQRWFLLRLKSTEAPFDFGRTAEPEFDRWRWAPYWEPVREVMYFKRPVYARALEELSSLAFPQGRPALPAWWDKVTARGGHRVASAPAH
;
A
#
# COMPACT_ATOMS: atom_id res chain seq x y z
N MET A 1 20.59 14.07 -26.70
CA MET A 1 20.89 13.43 -25.41
C MET A 1 19.66 12.57 -25.09
N TRP A 2 19.71 11.29 -25.45
CA TRP A 2 18.60 10.35 -25.34
C TRP A 2 18.66 9.72 -23.94
N GLN A 3 17.91 10.24 -22.99
CA GLN A 3 17.62 9.50 -21.77
C GLN A 3 16.66 8.36 -22.15
N THR A 4 17.17 7.18 -22.04
CA THR A 4 16.54 5.93 -22.43
C THR A 4 15.28 5.69 -21.59
N LEU A 5 14.19 5.31 -22.25
CA LEU A 5 12.94 4.78 -21.68
C LEU A 5 13.12 3.55 -20.76
N SER A 6 14.36 3.19 -20.44
CA SER A 6 14.74 2.08 -19.57
C SER A 6 14.60 2.37 -18.07
N ASP A 7 14.44 3.64 -17.66
CA ASP A 7 14.45 4.06 -16.25
C ASP A 7 13.06 4.00 -15.56
N MET A 8 12.02 3.61 -16.28
CA MET A 8 10.65 3.55 -15.73
C MET A 8 10.18 2.13 -15.42
N SER A 9 11.05 1.11 -15.48
CA SER A 9 10.64 -0.27 -15.21
C SER A 9 10.55 -0.55 -13.72
N ASP A 10 9.42 -1.10 -13.29
CA ASP A 10 9.24 -1.64 -11.95
C ASP A 10 10.29 -2.70 -11.62
N VAL A 11 10.82 -2.65 -10.40
CA VAL A 11 11.79 -3.63 -9.93
C VAL A 11 11.08 -4.92 -9.51
N ILE A 12 11.26 -6.00 -10.29
CA ILE A 12 10.86 -7.36 -9.94
C ILE A 12 12.11 -8.12 -9.52
N ASP A 13 12.11 -8.69 -8.31
CA ASP A 13 13.25 -9.44 -7.78
C ASP A 13 13.34 -10.86 -8.38
N SER A 14 14.42 -11.59 -8.03
CA SER A 14 14.66 -12.97 -8.47
C SER A 14 13.57 -13.95 -8.04
N ASP A 15 12.82 -13.63 -6.97
CA ASP A 15 11.71 -14.44 -6.47
C ASP A 15 10.40 -14.12 -7.21
N GLY A 16 10.40 -13.16 -8.13
CA GLY A 16 9.24 -12.74 -8.92
C GLY A 16 8.32 -11.72 -8.20
N PHE A 17 8.81 -11.05 -7.15
CA PHE A 17 8.03 -10.03 -6.44
C PHE A 17 8.40 -8.63 -6.92
N ARG A 18 7.37 -7.85 -7.27
CA ARG A 18 7.53 -6.43 -7.60
C ARG A 18 7.66 -5.61 -6.33
N SER A 19 8.70 -4.78 -6.27
CA SER A 19 8.88 -3.81 -5.17
C SER A 19 7.83 -2.70 -5.27
N ASN A 20 7.20 -2.39 -4.12
CA ASN A 20 6.07 -1.46 -4.06
C ASN A 20 6.09 -0.71 -2.72
N VAL A 21 5.53 0.47 -2.67
CA VAL A 21 5.26 1.22 -1.44
C VAL A 21 3.76 1.28 -1.20
N GLY A 22 3.35 1.15 0.06
CA GLY A 22 1.97 1.38 0.51
C GLY A 22 1.93 2.59 1.44
N ILE A 23 0.87 3.39 1.36
CA ILE A 23 0.76 4.66 2.05
C ILE A 23 -0.46 4.65 2.97
N VAL A 24 -0.23 4.68 4.28
CA VAL A 24 -1.28 4.89 5.28
C VAL A 24 -1.27 6.36 5.67
N LEU A 25 -2.16 7.15 5.08
CA LEU A 25 -2.31 8.57 5.38
C LEU A 25 -3.37 8.74 6.46
N MET A 26 -3.00 9.31 7.60
CA MET A 26 -3.89 9.59 8.72
C MET A 26 -4.30 11.05 8.80
N HIS A 27 -5.54 11.26 9.18
CA HIS A 27 -6.06 12.52 9.70
C HIS A 27 -6.81 12.24 11.00
N ARG A 28 -6.34 12.80 12.14
CA ARG A 28 -6.80 12.42 13.48
C ARG A 28 -6.62 10.91 13.69
N GLU A 29 -7.71 10.17 13.92
CA GLU A 29 -7.72 8.72 14.15
C GLU A 29 -8.19 7.90 12.96
N GLU A 30 -8.52 8.57 11.84
CA GLU A 30 -8.99 7.96 10.62
C GLU A 30 -7.89 7.88 9.57
N VAL A 31 -8.06 6.96 8.60
CA VAL A 31 -7.13 6.76 7.49
C VAL A 31 -7.83 7.06 6.15
N PHE A 32 -7.06 7.62 5.22
CA PHE A 32 -7.50 7.82 3.84
C PHE A 32 -7.76 6.49 3.16
N LEU A 33 -8.89 6.37 2.48
CA LEU A 33 -9.22 5.20 1.68
C LEU A 33 -9.76 5.65 0.33
N GLY A 34 -9.07 5.29 -0.75
CA GLY A 34 -9.44 5.62 -2.13
C GLY A 34 -10.25 4.49 -2.78
N ARG A 35 -11.29 4.86 -3.54
CA ARG A 35 -12.01 3.91 -4.39
C ARG A 35 -11.36 3.88 -5.76
N ARG A 36 -10.94 2.70 -6.18
CA ARG A 36 -10.32 2.52 -7.49
C ARG A 36 -11.27 2.85 -8.63
N THR A 37 -10.78 3.56 -9.60
CA THR A 37 -11.51 3.91 -10.84
C THR A 37 -12.10 2.66 -11.48
N GLY A 38 -13.35 2.74 -11.93
CA GLY A 38 -14.09 1.62 -12.49
C GLY A 38 -14.67 0.65 -11.45
N GLY A 39 -14.81 1.06 -10.18
CA GLY A 39 -15.49 0.28 -9.14
C GLY A 39 -14.72 -0.93 -8.64
N ARG A 40 -13.40 -0.95 -8.77
CA ARG A 40 -12.52 -2.09 -8.43
C ARG A 40 -12.21 -2.24 -6.93
N GLY A 41 -13.04 -1.69 -6.06
CA GLY A 41 -12.88 -1.76 -4.61
C GLY A 41 -12.10 -0.58 -4.03
N TRP A 42 -11.90 -0.62 -2.72
CA TRP A 42 -11.22 0.40 -1.93
C TRP A 42 -9.80 -0.05 -1.59
N GLN A 43 -8.86 0.88 -1.57
CA GLN A 43 -7.49 0.61 -1.16
C GLN A 43 -6.77 1.86 -0.67
N PHE A 44 -5.64 1.66 0.00
CA PHE A 44 -4.66 2.70 0.25
C PHE A 44 -3.93 3.12 -1.02
N PRO A 45 -3.44 4.36 -1.12
CA PRO A 45 -2.48 4.75 -2.14
C PRO A 45 -1.26 3.84 -2.11
N GLN A 46 -0.78 3.44 -3.29
CA GLN A 46 0.34 2.51 -3.40
C GLN A 46 0.90 2.49 -4.82
N GLY A 47 2.20 2.36 -4.97
CA GLY A 47 2.80 2.23 -6.29
C GLY A 47 4.14 1.53 -6.33
N GLY A 48 4.64 1.29 -7.53
CA GLY A 48 5.88 0.57 -7.78
C GLY A 48 7.10 1.41 -7.46
N VAL A 49 8.13 0.78 -6.92
CA VAL A 49 9.47 1.38 -6.79
C VAL A 49 10.19 1.21 -8.12
N ARG A 50 10.68 2.29 -8.69
CA ARG A 50 11.41 2.32 -9.97
C ARG A 50 12.87 1.89 -9.78
N ALA A 51 13.53 1.49 -10.84
CA ALA A 51 14.95 1.16 -10.80
C ALA A 51 15.78 2.37 -10.32
N GLY A 52 16.64 2.17 -9.31
CA GLY A 52 17.44 3.24 -8.72
C GLY A 52 16.69 4.18 -7.76
N GLU A 53 15.38 4.00 -7.59
CA GLU A 53 14.58 4.81 -6.68
C GLU A 53 14.61 4.23 -5.26
N ALA A 54 14.81 5.08 -4.26
CA ALA A 54 14.63 4.67 -2.87
C ALA A 54 13.14 4.55 -2.52
N PRO A 55 12.73 3.67 -1.60
CA PRO A 55 11.32 3.53 -1.21
C PRO A 55 10.67 4.83 -0.74
N GLU A 56 11.40 5.71 -0.07
CA GLU A 56 10.88 7.03 0.36
C GLU A 56 10.68 8.00 -0.82
N GLN A 57 11.51 7.91 -1.86
CA GLN A 57 11.28 8.69 -3.08
C GLN A 57 10.02 8.20 -3.80
N ALA A 58 9.84 6.87 -3.89
CA ALA A 58 8.62 6.27 -4.42
C ALA A 58 7.38 6.69 -3.63
N LEU A 59 7.47 6.74 -2.28
CA LEU A 59 6.41 7.21 -1.40
C LEU A 59 5.88 8.58 -1.81
N TYR A 60 6.76 9.59 -1.90
CA TYR A 60 6.34 10.96 -2.18
C TYR A 60 5.89 11.14 -3.63
N ARG A 61 6.49 10.42 -4.58
CA ARG A 61 6.04 10.41 -5.97
C ARG A 61 4.64 9.82 -6.11
N GLU A 62 4.36 8.66 -5.51
CA GLU A 62 3.03 8.04 -5.55
C GLU A 62 1.99 8.86 -4.79
N LEU A 63 2.38 9.52 -3.70
CA LEU A 63 1.52 10.43 -2.94
C LEU A 63 1.04 11.60 -3.84
N ASP A 64 1.94 12.20 -4.60
CA ASP A 64 1.60 13.26 -5.56
C ASP A 64 0.81 12.72 -6.76
N GLU A 65 1.28 11.63 -7.39
CA GLU A 65 0.65 11.05 -8.58
C GLU A 65 -0.79 10.56 -8.33
N GLU A 66 -1.07 9.92 -7.19
CA GLU A 66 -2.37 9.31 -6.90
C GLU A 66 -3.36 10.22 -6.18
N ILE A 67 -2.89 11.11 -5.30
CA ILE A 67 -3.78 11.94 -4.47
C ILE A 67 -3.41 13.44 -4.44
N GLY A 68 -2.38 13.86 -5.16
CA GLY A 68 -2.01 15.26 -5.33
C GLY A 68 -1.38 15.91 -4.11
N LEU A 69 -0.87 15.14 -3.16
CA LEU A 69 -0.21 15.66 -1.97
C LEU A 69 1.31 15.62 -2.11
N GLU A 70 1.94 16.72 -1.73
CA GLU A 70 3.39 16.84 -1.66
C GLU A 70 3.91 16.55 -0.24
N GLU A 71 5.21 16.34 -0.10
CA GLU A 71 5.88 16.13 1.20
C GLU A 71 5.56 17.23 2.22
N ALA A 72 5.42 18.48 1.77
CA ALA A 72 5.09 19.61 2.63
C ALA A 72 3.72 19.47 3.33
N HIS A 73 2.78 18.71 2.75
CA HIS A 73 1.43 18.51 3.29
C HIS A 73 1.35 17.43 4.37
N VAL A 74 2.39 16.61 4.51
CA VAL A 74 2.38 15.44 5.38
C VAL A 74 3.58 15.39 6.33
N GLU A 75 3.44 14.65 7.42
CA GLU A 75 4.50 14.28 8.34
C GLU A 75 4.72 12.78 8.25
N LEU A 76 5.94 12.33 7.96
CA LEU A 76 6.31 10.92 8.01
C LEU A 76 6.48 10.48 9.47
N LEU A 77 5.61 9.58 9.94
CA LEU A 77 5.66 9.04 11.30
C LEU A 77 6.55 7.79 11.40
N GLY A 78 6.69 7.05 10.32
CA GLY A 78 7.54 5.87 10.24
C GLY A 78 7.07 4.90 9.16
N HIS A 79 7.65 3.70 9.18
CA HIS A 79 7.38 2.67 8.19
C HIS A 79 7.52 1.26 8.81
N THR A 80 7.07 0.23 8.10
CA THR A 80 7.28 -1.17 8.50
C THR A 80 8.77 -1.53 8.48
N GLY A 81 9.23 -2.35 9.42
CA GLY A 81 10.61 -2.78 9.52
C GLY A 81 11.03 -3.61 8.30
N ASP A 82 10.15 -4.51 7.88
CA ASP A 82 10.38 -5.44 6.77
C ASP A 82 9.52 -5.13 5.55
N TRP A 83 9.90 -5.74 4.41
CA TRP A 83 9.08 -5.83 3.23
C TRP A 83 7.99 -6.88 3.42
N LEU A 84 6.72 -6.49 3.39
CA LEU A 84 5.58 -7.38 3.51
C LEU A 84 5.18 -7.92 2.14
N ARG A 85 5.04 -9.25 2.01
CA ARG A 85 4.80 -9.90 0.73
C ARG A 85 3.38 -10.45 0.63
N TYR A 86 2.79 -10.37 -0.56
CA TYR A 86 1.61 -11.14 -0.92
C TYR A 86 1.74 -11.69 -2.34
N ARG A 87 1.05 -12.80 -2.62
CA ARG A 87 1.01 -13.42 -3.95
C ARG A 87 -0.26 -13.02 -4.68
N LEU A 88 -0.12 -12.82 -5.98
CA LEU A 88 -1.27 -12.63 -6.86
C LEU A 88 -1.98 -13.98 -7.09
N PRO A 89 -3.32 -14.03 -7.06
CA PRO A 89 -4.05 -15.16 -7.59
C PRO A 89 -3.69 -15.43 -9.05
N SER A 90 -3.66 -16.69 -9.47
CA SER A 90 -3.17 -17.10 -10.79
C SER A 90 -3.81 -16.33 -11.96
N ARG A 91 -5.08 -15.94 -11.82
CA ARG A 91 -5.83 -15.16 -12.84
C ARG A 91 -5.32 -13.72 -13.04
N TYR A 92 -4.53 -13.18 -12.08
CA TYR A 92 -3.93 -11.85 -12.17
C TYR A 92 -2.46 -11.89 -12.61
N ILE A 93 -1.85 -13.06 -12.73
CA ILE A 93 -0.47 -13.23 -13.18
C ILE A 93 -0.42 -13.13 -14.70
N ARG A 94 0.27 -12.11 -15.22
CA ARG A 94 0.50 -11.90 -16.66
C ARG A 94 1.71 -12.72 -17.09
N ARG A 95 1.48 -13.95 -17.55
CA ARG A 95 2.53 -14.91 -17.92
C ARG A 95 3.26 -14.59 -19.22
N ASN A 96 2.71 -13.66 -20.00
CA ASN A 96 3.29 -13.18 -21.27
C ASN A 96 4.23 -11.97 -21.07
N GLN A 97 4.41 -11.50 -19.84
CA GLN A 97 5.35 -10.43 -19.51
C GLN A 97 6.58 -11.03 -18.84
N HIS A 98 7.77 -10.52 -19.16
CA HIS A 98 9.03 -10.94 -18.57
C HIS A 98 9.79 -9.73 -18.01
N PRO A 99 10.29 -9.83 -16.76
CA PRO A 99 10.12 -10.94 -15.82
C PRO A 99 8.66 -11.11 -15.37
N VAL A 100 8.26 -12.36 -15.04
CA VAL A 100 6.90 -12.65 -14.58
C VAL A 100 6.73 -12.15 -13.15
N CYS A 101 5.75 -11.28 -12.93
CA CYS A 101 5.39 -10.82 -11.59
C CYS A 101 4.38 -11.79 -10.96
N ILE A 102 4.76 -12.48 -9.88
CA ILE A 102 3.89 -13.41 -9.13
C ILE A 102 3.29 -12.81 -7.86
N GLY A 103 3.73 -11.62 -7.48
CA GLY A 103 3.29 -10.96 -6.26
C GLY A 103 3.96 -9.60 -6.07
N GLN A 104 3.67 -8.99 -4.95
CA GLN A 104 4.32 -7.75 -4.56
C GLN A 104 4.98 -7.91 -3.19
N LYS A 105 6.10 -7.22 -2.99
CA LYS A 105 6.70 -6.94 -1.69
C LYS A 105 6.55 -5.46 -1.43
N GLN A 106 5.96 -5.10 -0.29
CA GLN A 106 5.58 -3.73 0.02
C GLN A 106 6.27 -3.24 1.27
N ARG A 107 6.87 -2.04 1.21
CA ARG A 107 7.24 -1.24 2.37
C ARG A 107 6.10 -0.28 2.65
N TRP A 108 5.56 -0.30 3.87
CA TRP A 108 4.42 0.52 4.25
C TRP A 108 4.88 1.72 5.05
N PHE A 109 4.38 2.90 4.68
CA PHE A 109 4.69 4.16 5.32
C PHE A 109 3.45 4.72 6.00
N LEU A 110 3.64 5.25 7.20
CA LEU A 110 2.59 5.94 7.95
C LEU A 110 2.84 7.44 7.88
N LEU A 111 1.89 8.16 7.34
CA LEU A 111 1.89 9.61 7.23
C LEU A 111 0.75 10.23 8.03
N ARG A 112 0.99 11.42 8.57
CA ARG A 112 -0.04 12.29 9.14
C ARG A 112 -0.25 13.50 8.26
N LEU A 113 -1.52 13.80 7.94
CA LEU A 113 -1.88 15.04 7.24
C LEU A 113 -1.66 16.23 8.17
N LYS A 114 -0.91 17.25 7.72
CA LYS A 114 -0.61 18.46 8.53
C LYS A 114 -1.77 19.46 8.54
N SER A 115 -2.58 19.49 7.47
CA SER A 115 -3.68 20.45 7.33
C SER A 115 -4.93 19.78 6.80
N THR A 116 -6.08 20.12 7.36
CA THR A 116 -7.40 19.69 6.87
C THR A 116 -7.78 20.32 5.53
N GLU A 117 -7.10 21.39 5.15
CA GLU A 117 -7.30 22.11 3.88
C GLU A 117 -6.39 21.61 2.75
N ALA A 118 -5.66 20.50 2.98
CA ALA A 118 -4.80 19.93 1.95
C ALA A 118 -5.65 19.55 0.72
N PRO A 119 -5.29 20.07 -0.46
CA PRO A 119 -6.07 19.86 -1.66
C PRO A 119 -5.79 18.46 -2.21
N PHE A 120 -6.72 17.53 -2.05
CA PHE A 120 -6.65 16.27 -2.78
C PHE A 120 -6.92 16.53 -4.26
N ASP A 121 -6.02 16.09 -5.10
CA ASP A 121 -6.13 16.19 -6.57
C ASP A 121 -5.85 14.82 -7.20
N PHE A 122 -6.88 14.19 -7.73
CA PHE A 122 -6.80 12.90 -8.42
C PHE A 122 -6.52 13.04 -9.92
N GLY A 123 -6.42 14.25 -10.43
CA GLY A 123 -6.20 14.56 -11.84
C GLY A 123 -4.73 14.73 -12.24
N ARG A 124 -3.77 14.38 -11.35
CA ARG A 124 -2.33 14.53 -11.62
C ARG A 124 -1.81 13.64 -12.75
N THR A 125 -2.49 12.52 -13.01
CA THR A 125 -2.14 11.58 -14.07
C THR A 125 -3.28 11.46 -15.08
N ALA A 126 -2.95 11.07 -16.32
CA ALA A 126 -3.95 10.87 -17.38
C ALA A 126 -4.95 9.74 -17.07
N GLU A 127 -4.55 8.79 -16.24
CA GLU A 127 -5.36 7.66 -15.78
C GLU A 127 -5.43 7.66 -14.25
N PRO A 128 -6.36 8.43 -13.62
CA PRO A 128 -6.48 8.50 -12.18
C PRO A 128 -6.72 7.12 -11.54
N GLU A 129 -5.95 6.77 -10.52
CA GLU A 129 -6.13 5.51 -9.78
C GLU A 129 -7.45 5.51 -8.99
N PHE A 130 -7.86 6.67 -8.46
CA PHE A 130 -9.06 6.82 -7.65
C PHE A 130 -10.09 7.75 -8.29
N ASP A 131 -11.37 7.40 -8.16
CA ASP A 131 -12.51 8.23 -8.56
C ASP A 131 -13.30 8.79 -7.37
N ARG A 132 -13.09 8.25 -6.17
CA ARG A 132 -13.66 8.69 -4.89
C ARG A 132 -12.70 8.40 -3.75
N TRP A 133 -12.93 9.07 -2.62
CA TRP A 133 -12.20 8.81 -1.41
C TRP A 133 -13.07 9.06 -0.18
N ARG A 134 -12.63 8.56 0.99
CA ARG A 134 -13.21 8.84 2.29
C ARG A 134 -12.19 8.64 3.39
N TRP A 135 -12.44 9.24 4.53
CA TRP A 135 -11.82 8.84 5.78
C TRP A 135 -12.50 7.58 6.29
N ALA A 136 -11.76 6.69 6.89
CA ALA A 136 -12.25 5.41 7.39
C ALA A 136 -11.62 5.09 8.75
N PRO A 137 -12.31 4.38 9.64
CA PRO A 137 -11.70 3.86 10.85
C PRO A 137 -10.46 3.04 10.56
N TYR A 138 -9.44 3.13 11.41
CA TYR A 138 -8.09 2.61 11.18
C TYR A 138 -8.04 1.16 10.65
N TRP A 139 -8.86 0.26 11.16
CA TRP A 139 -8.87 -1.15 10.76
C TRP A 139 -9.73 -1.46 9.54
N GLU A 140 -10.64 -0.57 9.17
CA GLU A 140 -11.61 -0.76 8.09
C GLU A 140 -11.00 -1.18 6.74
N PRO A 141 -9.87 -0.62 6.30
CA PRO A 141 -9.25 -0.97 5.02
C PRO A 141 -8.98 -2.47 4.82
N VAL A 142 -8.76 -3.21 5.92
CA VAL A 142 -8.49 -4.66 5.85
C VAL A 142 -9.67 -5.44 5.25
N ARG A 143 -10.90 -5.05 5.55
CA ARG A 143 -12.07 -5.72 4.99
C ARG A 143 -12.48 -5.18 3.62
N GLU A 144 -12.16 -3.92 3.32
CA GLU A 144 -12.54 -3.23 2.08
C GLU A 144 -11.65 -3.58 0.89
N VAL A 145 -10.38 -3.92 1.15
CA VAL A 145 -9.42 -4.28 0.11
C VAL A 145 -9.70 -5.67 -0.47
N MET A 146 -9.21 -5.91 -1.67
CA MET A 146 -9.28 -7.23 -2.33
C MET A 146 -8.74 -8.33 -1.40
N TYR A 147 -9.46 -9.45 -1.32
CA TYR A 147 -9.23 -10.52 -0.34
C TYR A 147 -7.77 -11.00 -0.22
N PHE A 148 -7.04 -11.09 -1.33
CA PHE A 148 -5.66 -11.55 -1.33
C PHE A 148 -4.65 -10.54 -0.79
N LYS A 149 -5.05 -9.27 -0.64
CA LYS A 149 -4.26 -8.21 0.01
C LYS A 149 -4.54 -8.08 1.51
N ARG A 150 -5.60 -8.68 2.02
CA ARG A 150 -6.00 -8.56 3.43
C ARG A 150 -4.90 -8.90 4.44
N PRO A 151 -4.12 -10.00 4.26
CA PRO A 151 -3.06 -10.34 5.19
C PRO A 151 -1.97 -9.28 5.28
N VAL A 152 -1.56 -8.70 4.14
CA VAL A 152 -0.52 -7.66 4.14
C VAL A 152 -1.03 -6.36 4.74
N TYR A 153 -2.30 -5.99 4.50
CA TYR A 153 -2.93 -4.83 5.11
C TYR A 153 -3.04 -4.98 6.63
N ALA A 154 -3.51 -6.15 7.10
CA ALA A 154 -3.62 -6.44 8.52
C ALA A 154 -2.26 -6.32 9.21
N ARG A 155 -1.24 -6.98 8.67
CA ARG A 155 0.12 -6.94 9.24
C ARG A 155 0.72 -5.53 9.22
N ALA A 156 0.55 -4.78 8.14
CA ALA A 156 1.05 -3.40 8.05
C ALA A 156 0.38 -2.51 9.10
N LEU A 157 -0.95 -2.55 9.22
CA LEU A 157 -1.68 -1.74 10.19
C LEU A 157 -1.38 -2.15 11.64
N GLU A 158 -1.24 -3.46 11.94
CA GLU A 158 -0.83 -3.92 13.26
C GLU A 158 0.55 -3.38 13.64
N GLU A 159 1.52 -3.47 12.74
CA GLU A 159 2.89 -2.99 12.98
C GLU A 159 2.94 -1.46 13.14
N LEU A 160 2.23 -0.71 12.29
CA LEU A 160 2.20 0.74 12.32
C LEU A 160 1.32 1.32 13.45
N SER A 161 0.48 0.49 14.09
CA SER A 161 -0.49 0.96 15.10
C SER A 161 0.15 1.64 16.31
N SER A 162 1.34 1.22 16.72
CA SER A 162 2.06 1.85 17.85
C SER A 162 2.54 3.26 17.51
N LEU A 163 2.87 3.52 16.26
CA LEU A 163 3.23 4.86 15.76
C LEU A 163 1.99 5.72 15.54
N ALA A 164 0.91 5.11 15.07
CA ALA A 164 -0.36 5.79 14.83
C ALA A 164 -1.03 6.25 16.13
N PHE A 165 -0.98 5.41 17.15
CA PHE A 165 -1.65 5.60 18.44
C PHE A 165 -0.70 5.38 19.62
N PRO A 166 0.19 6.34 19.92
CA PRO A 166 1.17 6.19 21.02
C PRO A 166 0.54 5.99 22.40
N GLN A 167 -0.73 6.40 22.55
CA GLN A 167 -1.47 6.30 23.82
C GLN A 167 -2.39 5.09 23.92
N GLY A 168 -2.38 4.23 22.89
CA GLY A 168 -3.19 3.03 22.84
C GLY A 168 -4.00 2.93 21.54
N ARG A 169 -3.79 1.82 20.83
CA ARG A 169 -4.47 1.55 19.55
C ARG A 169 -5.96 1.28 19.76
N PRO A 170 -6.81 1.56 18.78
CA PRO A 170 -8.21 1.16 18.79
C PRO A 170 -8.35 -0.37 18.94
N ALA A 171 -9.38 -0.81 19.65
CA ALA A 171 -9.70 -2.24 19.75
C ALA A 171 -9.90 -2.87 18.36
N LEU A 172 -9.47 -4.11 18.20
CA LEU A 172 -9.72 -4.85 16.97
C LEU A 172 -11.23 -5.06 16.80
N PRO A 173 -11.76 -4.85 15.58
CA PRO A 173 -13.19 -5.04 15.34
C PRO A 173 -13.61 -6.50 15.48
N ALA A 174 -14.84 -6.77 15.85
CA ALA A 174 -15.39 -8.12 16.02
C ALA A 174 -15.28 -9.01 14.76
N TRP A 175 -15.16 -8.41 13.59
CA TRP A 175 -14.99 -9.14 12.33
C TRP A 175 -13.53 -9.49 12.00
N TRP A 176 -12.55 -9.00 12.75
CA TRP A 176 -11.12 -9.07 12.43
C TRP A 176 -10.63 -10.49 12.14
N ASP A 177 -10.78 -11.40 13.09
CA ASP A 177 -10.31 -12.79 12.95
C ASP A 177 -10.97 -13.49 11.76
N LYS A 178 -12.26 -13.24 11.53
CA LYS A 178 -13.02 -13.83 10.43
C LYS A 178 -12.50 -13.39 9.05
N VAL A 179 -12.04 -12.14 8.95
CA VAL A 179 -11.57 -11.56 7.69
C VAL A 179 -10.12 -11.90 7.43
N THR A 180 -9.28 -11.90 8.47
CA THR A 180 -7.83 -12.17 8.35
C THR A 180 -7.52 -13.67 8.22
N ALA A 181 -8.27 -14.57 8.89
CA ALA A 181 -8.09 -16.01 8.79
C ALA A 181 -8.33 -16.57 7.37
N ARG A 182 -9.20 -15.96 6.58
CA ARG A 182 -9.50 -16.41 5.21
C ARG A 182 -8.42 -16.08 4.17
N GLY A 183 -7.39 -15.30 4.53
CA GLY A 183 -6.27 -14.95 3.66
C GLY A 183 -5.02 -15.83 3.84
N GLY A 184 -4.97 -16.66 4.86
CA GLY A 184 -3.80 -17.46 5.22
C GLY A 184 -3.83 -18.87 4.66
N HIS A 185 -3.25 -19.12 3.50
CA HIS A 185 -2.58 -20.40 3.30
C HIS A 185 -1.37 -20.40 4.26
N ARG A 186 -1.39 -21.31 5.24
CA ARG A 186 -0.27 -21.56 6.15
C ARG A 186 1.02 -21.68 5.33
N VAL A 187 1.93 -20.75 5.52
CA VAL A 187 3.33 -20.98 5.18
C VAL A 187 3.79 -22.05 6.19
N ALA A 188 3.95 -23.28 5.72
CA ALA A 188 4.53 -24.34 6.49
C ALA A 188 5.93 -23.92 6.90
N SER A 189 6.17 -23.83 8.21
CA SER A 189 7.51 -23.69 8.77
C SER A 189 8.31 -24.92 8.35
N ALA A 190 9.39 -24.72 7.60
CA ALA A 190 10.35 -25.78 7.34
C ALA A 190 11.01 -26.18 8.66
N PRO A 191 11.18 -27.50 8.96
CA PRO A 191 11.91 -27.93 10.12
C PRO A 191 13.40 -27.59 9.98
N ALA A 192 13.96 -27.06 11.05
CA ALA A 192 15.40 -26.89 11.18
C ALA A 192 16.10 -28.26 11.15
N HIS A 193 17.07 -28.40 10.28
CA HIS A 193 18.15 -29.38 10.36
C HIS A 193 19.47 -28.64 10.20
#